data_01d946c8c5ad015a45730fbb9f827827
#
_entry.id   01d946c8c5ad015a45730fbb9f827827
#
_cell.length_a   1.000
_cell.length_b   1.000
_cell.length_c   1.000
_cell.angle_alpha   90.00
_cell.angle_beta   90.00
_cell.angle_gamma   90.00
#
_symmetry.space_group_name_H-M   'P 1'
#
loop_
_entity.id
_entity.type
_entity.pdbx_description
1 polymer ?
#
loop_
_entity_poly.entity_id
_entity_poly.type
_entity_poly.pdbx_seq_one_letter_code
_entity_poly.pdbx_strand_id
1 'polypeptide(L)'
;TPGVITRNILENPGWYTSYTPYQAEISQGRLEALLNYQTVISDMTAMPLANASLLDEATAASEAMLMFWHSRSRAQVKAGIKKFFVANDVFPQTIDVIKTRAYYQGIEVIVDDIKNFSAGEEYFGVLVQCPNQYGRIINYSEEVKAWKEKGMQVAVASDLMSLALITPPGEWGADVVVGSSQRFGLPMAFGGPHTGFFATTDAYKREMPGRI
;
A
#
# COMPACT_ATOMS: atom_id res chain seq x y z
N THR A 1 -23.06 -5.52 -1.63
CA THR A 1 -22.78 -5.31 -3.07
C THR A 1 -24.07 -4.90 -3.77
N PRO A 2 -24.08 -3.81 -4.58
CA PRO A 2 -25.26 -3.46 -5.37
C PRO A 2 -25.70 -4.61 -6.30
N GLY A 3 -27.02 -4.83 -6.42
CA GLY A 3 -27.56 -5.94 -7.22
C GLY A 3 -27.14 -5.90 -8.69
N VAL A 4 -26.90 -4.72 -9.25
CA VAL A 4 -26.40 -4.57 -10.62
C VAL A 4 -24.98 -5.13 -10.78
N ILE A 5 -24.10 -4.96 -9.79
CA ILE A 5 -22.75 -5.54 -9.80
C ILE A 5 -22.84 -7.06 -9.66
N THR A 6 -23.63 -7.55 -8.73
CA THR A 6 -23.85 -9.00 -8.55
C THR A 6 -24.27 -9.65 -9.86
N ARG A 7 -25.34 -9.15 -10.48
CA ARG A 7 -25.89 -9.71 -11.71
C ARG A 7 -24.95 -9.58 -12.91
N ASN A 8 -24.35 -8.42 -13.10
CA ASN A 8 -23.60 -8.13 -14.33
C ASN A 8 -22.13 -8.56 -14.28
N ILE A 9 -21.56 -8.74 -13.09
CA ILE A 9 -20.16 -9.13 -12.90
C ILE A 9 -20.04 -10.49 -12.22
N LEU A 10 -20.54 -10.61 -10.98
CA LEU A 10 -20.28 -11.81 -10.18
C LEU A 10 -21.03 -13.04 -10.69
N GLU A 11 -22.23 -12.88 -11.25
CA GLU A 11 -23.05 -13.98 -11.81
C GLU A 11 -22.87 -14.13 -13.32
N ASN A 12 -22.12 -13.26 -13.96
CA ASN A 12 -21.92 -13.29 -15.41
C ASN A 12 -20.78 -14.25 -15.78
N PRO A 13 -21.06 -15.35 -16.53
CA PRO A 13 -20.04 -16.34 -16.88
C PRO A 13 -18.94 -15.79 -17.81
N GLY A 14 -19.14 -14.64 -18.42
CA GLY A 14 -18.08 -13.94 -19.17
C GLY A 14 -16.96 -13.41 -18.26
N TRP A 15 -17.25 -13.19 -16.95
CA TRP A 15 -16.27 -12.71 -15.98
C TRP A 15 -15.66 -13.82 -15.13
N TYR A 16 -16.48 -14.74 -14.62
CA TYR A 16 -15.94 -15.84 -13.83
C TYR A 16 -15.50 -17.00 -14.74
N THR A 17 -14.21 -17.27 -14.74
CA THR A 17 -13.62 -18.35 -15.53
C THR A 17 -12.38 -18.87 -14.81
N SER A 18 -12.07 -20.15 -15.02
CA SER A 18 -10.84 -20.76 -14.52
C SER A 18 -9.58 -20.35 -15.28
N TYR A 19 -9.73 -19.63 -16.39
CA TYR A 19 -8.59 -19.16 -17.18
C TYR A 19 -7.85 -18.03 -16.47
N THR A 20 -6.55 -18.21 -16.24
CA THR A 20 -5.67 -17.14 -15.80
C THR A 20 -5.18 -16.37 -17.04
N PRO A 21 -5.35 -15.03 -17.10
CA PRO A 21 -5.09 -14.25 -18.31
C PRO A 21 -3.59 -14.01 -18.53
N TYR A 22 -2.85 -15.07 -18.87
CA TYR A 22 -1.43 -14.95 -19.21
C TYR A 22 -1.19 -14.34 -20.60
N GLN A 23 -2.12 -14.57 -21.53
CA GLN A 23 -2.04 -14.07 -22.90
C GLN A 23 -2.94 -12.85 -23.08
N ALA A 24 -2.31 -11.71 -23.37
CA ALA A 24 -3.02 -10.44 -23.57
C ALA A 24 -4.02 -10.52 -24.74
N GLU A 25 -3.68 -11.25 -25.78
CA GLU A 25 -4.43 -11.37 -27.04
C GLU A 25 -5.84 -11.93 -26.83
N ILE A 26 -6.00 -12.85 -25.90
CA ILE A 26 -7.29 -13.49 -25.59
C ILE A 26 -7.92 -12.98 -24.29
N SER A 27 -7.38 -11.93 -23.71
CA SER A 27 -7.81 -11.38 -22.40
C SER A 27 -7.92 -9.86 -22.41
N GLN A 28 -8.16 -9.25 -23.55
CA GLN A 28 -8.14 -7.79 -23.73
C GLN A 28 -9.11 -7.06 -22.80
N GLY A 29 -10.34 -7.55 -22.64
CA GLY A 29 -11.31 -6.97 -21.73
C GLY A 29 -10.89 -7.03 -20.25
N ARG A 30 -10.14 -8.07 -19.85
CA ARG A 30 -9.57 -8.14 -18.49
C ARG A 30 -8.40 -7.20 -18.31
N LEU A 31 -7.56 -7.03 -19.34
CA LEU A 31 -6.50 -6.03 -19.30
C LEU A 31 -7.06 -4.62 -19.19
N GLU A 32 -8.13 -4.31 -19.92
CA GLU A 32 -8.83 -3.04 -19.79
C GLU A 32 -9.36 -2.82 -18.36
N ALA A 33 -9.97 -3.85 -17.77
CA ALA A 33 -10.44 -3.80 -16.38
C ALA A 33 -9.27 -3.57 -15.38
N LEU A 34 -8.11 -4.19 -15.59
CA LEU A 34 -6.92 -3.97 -14.78
C LEU A 34 -6.39 -2.54 -14.94
N LEU A 35 -6.33 -2.02 -16.15
CA LEU A 35 -5.93 -0.63 -16.40
C LEU A 35 -6.88 0.36 -15.73
N ASN A 36 -8.19 0.13 -15.82
CA ASN A 36 -9.19 0.94 -15.12
C ASN A 36 -8.98 0.90 -13.59
N TYR A 37 -8.70 -0.28 -13.05
CA TYR A 37 -8.38 -0.44 -11.62
C TYR A 37 -7.14 0.38 -11.22
N GLN A 38 -6.04 0.24 -11.96
CA GLN A 38 -4.80 0.97 -11.71
C GLN A 38 -5.01 2.49 -11.78
N THR A 39 -5.77 2.95 -12.77
CA THR A 39 -6.11 4.36 -12.93
C THR A 39 -6.90 4.89 -11.74
N VAL A 40 -7.94 4.18 -11.30
CA VAL A 40 -8.74 4.58 -10.13
C VAL A 40 -7.88 4.64 -8.86
N ILE A 41 -7.01 3.66 -8.64
CA ILE A 41 -6.10 3.68 -7.48
C ILE A 41 -5.14 4.87 -7.57
N SER A 42 -4.54 5.11 -8.71
CA SER A 42 -3.64 6.25 -8.93
C SER A 42 -4.34 7.58 -8.67
N ASP A 43 -5.53 7.77 -9.21
CA ASP A 43 -6.31 9.00 -9.03
C ASP A 43 -6.71 9.22 -7.57
N MET A 44 -7.22 8.18 -6.89
CA MET A 44 -7.65 8.29 -5.49
C MET A 44 -6.50 8.53 -4.53
N THR A 45 -5.33 7.95 -4.78
CA THR A 45 -4.15 8.09 -3.91
C THR A 45 -3.30 9.30 -4.25
N ALA A 46 -3.57 9.98 -5.36
CA ALA A 46 -2.72 11.02 -5.96
C ALA A 46 -1.29 10.53 -6.23
N MET A 47 -1.15 9.25 -6.63
CA MET A 47 0.12 8.65 -7.00
C MET A 47 0.19 8.44 -8.51
N PRO A 48 1.35 8.64 -9.17
CA PRO A 48 1.47 8.48 -10.61
C PRO A 48 1.36 7.03 -11.09
N LEU A 49 1.63 6.06 -10.23
CA LEU A 49 1.65 4.63 -10.58
C LEU A 49 0.92 3.80 -9.54
N ALA A 50 0.15 2.82 -10.01
CA ALA A 50 -0.41 1.75 -9.18
C ALA A 50 -0.18 0.40 -9.86
N ASN A 51 0.01 -0.66 -9.06
CA ASN A 51 0.07 -2.03 -9.59
C ASN A 51 -1.33 -2.60 -9.87
N ALA A 52 -1.39 -3.76 -10.51
CA ALA A 52 -2.65 -4.43 -10.79
C ALA A 52 -3.34 -4.92 -9.51
N SER A 53 -2.61 -5.55 -8.58
CA SER A 53 -3.06 -5.89 -7.21
C SER A 53 -1.98 -6.66 -6.44
N LEU A 54 -2.16 -6.72 -5.12
CA LEU A 54 -1.48 -7.63 -4.21
C LEU A 54 -2.50 -8.45 -3.41
N LEU A 55 -2.05 -9.39 -2.59
CA LEU A 55 -2.92 -10.30 -1.86
C LEU A 55 -3.88 -9.55 -0.93
N ASP A 56 -3.34 -8.70 -0.06
CA ASP A 56 -4.07 -7.91 0.94
C ASP A 56 -3.28 -6.67 1.36
N GLU A 57 -3.88 -5.84 2.22
CA GLU A 57 -3.26 -4.63 2.75
C GLU A 57 -1.97 -4.92 3.53
N ALA A 58 -1.97 -5.94 4.38
CA ALA A 58 -0.80 -6.28 5.19
C ALA A 58 0.39 -6.73 4.32
N THR A 59 0.11 -7.50 3.27
CA THR A 59 1.11 -7.86 2.25
C THR A 59 1.61 -6.60 1.55
N ALA A 60 0.71 -5.72 1.10
CA ALA A 60 1.10 -4.48 0.42
C ALA A 60 1.97 -3.58 1.31
N ALA A 61 1.65 -3.44 2.59
CA ALA A 61 2.45 -2.68 3.55
C ALA A 61 3.84 -3.29 3.78
N SER A 62 3.91 -4.63 3.86
CA SER A 62 5.19 -5.31 3.99
C SER A 62 6.05 -5.23 2.72
N GLU A 63 5.43 -5.23 1.54
CA GLU A 63 6.13 -4.99 0.27
C GLU A 63 6.67 -3.56 0.17
N ALA A 64 5.95 -2.56 0.72
CA ALA A 64 6.46 -1.19 0.82
C ALA A 64 7.74 -1.14 1.67
N MET A 65 7.76 -1.77 2.83
CA MET A 65 8.97 -1.89 3.66
C MET A 65 10.12 -2.56 2.90
N LEU A 66 9.85 -3.68 2.19
CA LEU A 66 10.86 -4.40 1.44
C LEU A 66 11.38 -3.59 0.24
N MET A 67 10.50 -2.89 -0.47
CA MET A 67 10.91 -1.99 -1.55
C MET A 67 11.84 -0.90 -1.01
N PHE A 68 11.50 -0.26 0.10
CA PHE A 68 12.36 0.73 0.75
C PHE A 68 13.69 0.13 1.21
N TRP A 69 13.68 -1.08 1.76
CA TRP A 69 14.88 -1.81 2.15
C TRP A 69 15.86 -2.01 1.00
N HIS A 70 15.34 -2.40 -0.17
CA HIS A 70 16.17 -2.62 -1.37
C HIS A 70 16.59 -1.32 -2.06
N SER A 71 15.82 -0.25 -1.91
CA SER A 71 16.08 1.07 -2.51
C SER A 71 17.03 1.94 -1.68
N ARG A 72 17.53 1.47 -0.53
CA ARG A 72 18.47 2.23 0.31
C ARG A 72 19.69 2.65 -0.49
N SER A 73 20.13 3.88 -0.27
CA SER A 73 21.36 4.40 -0.86
C SER A 73 22.59 3.60 -0.42
N ARG A 74 23.64 3.61 -1.22
CA ARG A 74 24.91 2.98 -0.85
C ARG A 74 25.45 3.48 0.49
N ALA A 75 25.23 4.76 0.80
CA ALA A 75 25.62 5.35 2.08
C ALA A 75 24.85 4.74 3.24
N GLN A 76 23.53 4.60 3.13
CA GLN A 76 22.68 3.98 4.14
C GLN A 76 23.05 2.51 4.38
N VAL A 77 23.30 1.76 3.31
CA VAL A 77 23.73 0.35 3.41
C VAL A 77 25.10 0.27 4.11
N LYS A 78 26.05 1.10 3.74
CA LYS A 78 27.38 1.13 4.38
C LYS A 78 27.34 1.56 5.84
N ALA A 79 26.42 2.45 6.20
CA ALA A 79 26.17 2.90 7.58
C ALA A 79 25.40 1.87 8.42
N GLY A 80 24.94 0.76 7.80
CA GLY A 80 24.19 -0.29 8.52
C GLY A 80 22.78 0.13 8.95
N ILE A 81 22.16 1.10 8.25
CA ILE A 81 20.80 1.56 8.56
C ILE A 81 19.82 0.44 8.29
N LYS A 82 19.13 -0.03 9.32
CA LYS A 82 18.23 -1.20 9.25
C LYS A 82 16.91 -1.03 9.99
N LYS A 83 16.64 0.14 10.59
CA LYS A 83 15.41 0.39 11.33
C LYS A 83 14.30 0.85 10.42
N PHE A 84 13.12 0.26 10.61
CA PHE A 84 11.87 0.66 10.00
C PHE A 84 10.85 0.95 11.09
N PHE A 85 10.28 2.15 11.09
CA PHE A 85 9.27 2.55 12.08
C PHE A 85 7.86 2.20 11.59
N VAL A 86 7.03 1.69 12.49
CA VAL A 86 5.61 1.45 12.25
C VAL A 86 4.82 2.06 13.40
N ALA A 87 3.89 2.95 13.10
CA ALA A 87 3.01 3.52 14.12
C ALA A 87 2.18 2.41 14.79
N ASN A 88 2.07 2.43 16.10
CA ASN A 88 1.38 1.39 16.89
C ASN A 88 -0.13 1.35 16.69
N ASP A 89 -0.69 2.35 16.01
CA ASP A 89 -2.08 2.45 15.63
C ASP A 89 -2.38 1.99 14.18
N VAL A 90 -1.40 1.38 13.52
CA VAL A 90 -1.59 0.54 12.33
C VAL A 90 -2.32 -0.75 12.73
N PHE A 91 -3.09 -1.35 11.83
CA PHE A 91 -3.80 -2.60 12.12
C PHE A 91 -2.85 -3.69 12.64
N PRO A 92 -3.21 -4.40 13.72
CA PRO A 92 -2.34 -5.41 14.33
C PRO A 92 -1.86 -6.50 13.36
N GLN A 93 -2.75 -6.99 12.49
CA GLN A 93 -2.39 -8.00 11.49
C GLN A 93 -1.35 -7.48 10.48
N THR A 94 -1.40 -6.19 10.14
CA THR A 94 -0.42 -5.55 9.25
C THR A 94 0.94 -5.49 9.95
N ILE A 95 0.98 -5.11 11.22
CA ILE A 95 2.20 -5.10 12.03
C ILE A 95 2.82 -6.49 12.11
N ASP A 96 2.01 -7.54 12.31
CA ASP A 96 2.49 -8.92 12.44
C ASP A 96 3.10 -9.45 11.12
N VAL A 97 2.47 -9.15 9.98
CA VAL A 97 3.03 -9.51 8.66
C VAL A 97 4.35 -8.77 8.40
N ILE A 98 4.41 -7.47 8.71
CA ILE A 98 5.63 -6.67 8.58
C ILE A 98 6.77 -7.28 9.43
N LYS A 99 6.52 -7.57 10.72
CA LYS A 99 7.51 -8.19 11.62
C LYS A 99 7.99 -9.54 11.09
N THR A 100 7.07 -10.37 10.60
CA THR A 100 7.39 -11.69 10.06
C THR A 100 8.33 -11.59 8.86
N ARG A 101 8.04 -10.71 7.92
CA ARG A 101 8.87 -10.53 6.72
C ARG A 101 10.20 -9.83 7.03
N ALA A 102 10.19 -8.87 7.94
CA ALA A 102 11.37 -8.14 8.38
C ALA A 102 12.41 -9.06 9.02
N TYR A 103 11.96 -10.05 9.80
CA TYR A 103 12.84 -10.99 10.50
C TYR A 103 13.83 -11.70 9.57
N TYR A 104 13.35 -12.22 8.45
CA TYR A 104 14.19 -12.93 7.48
C TYR A 104 15.12 -12.03 6.67
N GLN A 105 14.87 -10.73 6.67
CA GLN A 105 15.70 -9.73 5.99
C GLN A 105 16.70 -9.04 6.93
N GLY A 106 16.62 -9.32 8.24
CA GLY A 106 17.43 -8.63 9.24
C GLY A 106 17.04 -7.18 9.46
N ILE A 107 15.79 -6.80 9.10
CA ILE A 107 15.23 -5.47 9.34
C ILE A 107 14.77 -5.39 10.79
N GLU A 108 15.12 -4.30 11.47
CA GLU A 108 14.69 -4.00 12.83
C GLU A 108 13.40 -3.15 12.78
N VAL A 109 12.26 -3.76 13.10
CA VAL A 109 10.97 -3.07 13.12
C VAL A 109 10.74 -2.48 14.51
N ILE A 110 10.59 -1.16 14.56
CA ILE A 110 10.26 -0.40 15.77
C ILE A 110 8.77 -0.05 15.71
N VAL A 111 7.99 -0.53 16.69
CA VAL A 111 6.55 -0.23 16.78
C VAL A 111 6.32 0.61 18.04
N ASP A 112 5.90 1.86 17.87
CA ASP A 112 5.63 2.77 18.99
C ASP A 112 4.60 3.82 18.59
N ASP A 113 4.13 4.60 19.57
CA ASP A 113 3.28 5.78 19.33
C ASP A 113 4.06 6.79 18.48
N ILE A 114 3.40 7.27 17.44
CA ILE A 114 3.98 8.28 16.52
C ILE A 114 4.45 9.53 17.27
N LYS A 115 3.85 9.85 18.40
CA LYS A 115 4.24 10.99 19.26
C LYS A 115 5.61 10.80 19.89
N ASN A 116 6.03 9.56 20.11
CA ASN A 116 7.35 9.22 20.64
C ASN A 116 8.40 9.11 19.53
N PHE A 117 7.96 9.12 18.27
CA PHE A 117 8.86 8.94 17.13
C PHE A 117 9.70 10.19 16.90
N SER A 118 10.98 10.06 17.17
CA SER A 118 11.98 11.04 16.76
C SER A 118 12.67 10.52 15.49
N ALA A 119 12.31 11.10 14.37
CA ALA A 119 12.93 10.75 13.10
C ALA A 119 14.45 10.99 13.17
N GLY A 120 15.23 9.94 13.01
CA GLY A 120 16.69 9.95 13.01
C GLY A 120 17.26 9.29 11.75
N GLU A 121 18.55 9.50 11.50
CA GLU A 121 19.25 8.93 10.35
C GLU A 121 19.35 7.39 10.41
N GLU A 122 19.08 6.77 11.55
CA GLU A 122 19.08 5.31 11.74
C GLU A 122 17.87 4.60 11.12
N TYR A 123 16.84 5.34 10.71
CA TYR A 123 15.65 4.79 10.05
C TYR A 123 15.74 4.96 8.53
N PHE A 124 15.45 3.88 7.79
CA PHE A 124 15.33 3.98 6.33
C PHE A 124 13.90 4.29 5.86
N GLY A 125 12.89 4.04 6.72
CA GLY A 125 11.52 4.33 6.36
C GLY A 125 10.54 4.25 7.52
N VAL A 126 9.33 4.68 7.26
CA VAL A 126 8.22 4.76 8.21
C VAL A 126 6.92 4.33 7.56
N LEU A 127 6.06 3.64 8.33
CA LEU A 127 4.67 3.35 7.98
C LEU A 127 3.73 3.99 8.99
N VAL A 128 2.77 4.75 8.50
CA VAL A 128 1.61 5.25 9.24
C VAL A 128 0.32 4.81 8.59
N GLN A 129 -0.80 4.92 9.29
CA GLN A 129 -2.12 4.56 8.76
C GLN A 129 -3.12 5.70 8.97
N CYS A 130 -3.89 6.01 7.91
CA CYS A 130 -4.94 7.02 7.95
C CYS A 130 -6.14 6.59 7.07
N PRO A 131 -7.34 6.40 7.65
CA PRO A 131 -7.64 6.37 9.09
C PRO A 131 -6.90 5.24 9.82
N ASN A 132 -6.54 5.46 11.09
CA ASN A 132 -5.86 4.44 11.89
C ASN A 132 -6.83 3.35 12.41
N GLN A 133 -6.33 2.35 13.16
CA GLN A 133 -7.15 1.26 13.70
C GLN A 133 -8.31 1.70 14.60
N TYR A 134 -8.25 2.91 15.13
CA TYR A 134 -9.31 3.49 15.97
C TYR A 134 -10.26 4.42 15.19
N GLY A 135 -10.13 4.49 13.86
CA GLY A 135 -10.91 5.35 12.98
C GLY A 135 -10.51 6.84 13.04
N ARG A 136 -9.36 7.17 13.62
CA ARG A 136 -8.88 8.56 13.66
C ARG A 136 -8.28 8.95 12.33
N ILE A 137 -8.66 10.13 11.85
CA ILE A 137 -8.09 10.75 10.65
C ILE A 137 -7.02 11.74 11.11
N ILE A 138 -5.79 11.50 10.72
CA ILE A 138 -4.64 12.35 11.05
C ILE A 138 -3.99 12.77 9.74
N ASN A 139 -3.83 14.06 9.54
CA ASN A 139 -3.07 14.59 8.42
C ASN A 139 -1.58 14.62 8.80
N TYR A 140 -0.78 13.81 8.12
CA TYR A 140 0.67 13.69 8.36
C TYR A 140 1.52 14.53 7.40
N SER A 141 0.93 15.50 6.68
CA SER A 141 1.66 16.24 5.64
C SER A 141 2.94 16.93 6.14
N GLU A 142 2.89 17.53 7.34
CA GLU A 142 4.06 18.18 7.93
C GLU A 142 5.10 17.17 8.41
N GLU A 143 4.66 16.08 9.03
CA GLU A 143 5.54 15.00 9.48
C GLU A 143 6.20 14.32 8.28
N VAL A 144 5.45 14.02 7.23
CA VAL A 144 5.98 13.42 5.98
C VAL A 144 7.09 14.29 5.42
N LYS A 145 6.87 15.60 5.32
CA LYS A 145 7.88 16.55 4.85
C LYS A 145 9.15 16.49 5.71
N ALA A 146 8.99 16.55 7.04
CA ALA A 146 10.11 16.50 7.97
C ALA A 146 10.87 15.17 7.91
N TRP A 147 10.18 14.03 7.72
CA TRP A 147 10.82 12.71 7.58
C TRP A 147 11.59 12.60 6.28
N LYS A 148 11.05 13.12 5.18
CA LYS A 148 11.73 13.13 3.88
C LYS A 148 12.97 14.01 3.87
N GLU A 149 12.96 15.15 4.55
CA GLU A 149 14.15 16.01 4.74
C GLU A 149 15.29 15.27 5.45
N LYS A 150 14.97 14.26 6.27
CA LYS A 150 15.95 13.36 6.93
C LYS A 150 16.32 12.12 6.10
N GLY A 151 15.85 12.04 4.87
CA GLY A 151 16.15 10.93 3.95
C GLY A 151 15.37 9.65 4.21
N MET A 152 14.29 9.71 4.99
CA MET A 152 13.39 8.57 5.21
C MET A 152 12.39 8.42 4.08
N GLN A 153 12.04 7.17 3.79
CA GLN A 153 10.96 6.82 2.86
C GLN A 153 9.66 6.62 3.63
N VAL A 154 8.55 7.09 3.06
CA VAL A 154 7.27 7.15 3.77
C VAL A 154 6.21 6.31 3.05
N ALA A 155 5.66 5.33 3.77
CA ALA A 155 4.49 4.57 3.35
C ALA A 155 3.27 4.95 4.20
N VAL A 156 2.10 5.02 3.56
CA VAL A 156 0.82 5.31 4.22
C VAL A 156 -0.18 4.21 3.87
N ALA A 157 -0.70 3.51 4.88
CA ALA A 157 -1.84 2.63 4.71
C ALA A 157 -3.13 3.47 4.75
N SER A 158 -4.01 3.33 3.74
CA SER A 158 -5.20 4.16 3.60
C SER A 158 -6.44 3.38 3.19
N ASP A 159 -7.58 3.79 3.73
CA ASP A 159 -8.90 3.35 3.26
C ASP A 159 -9.33 4.20 2.06
N LEU A 160 -9.55 3.57 0.90
CA LEU A 160 -9.95 4.27 -0.33
C LEU A 160 -11.21 5.13 -0.17
N MET A 161 -12.18 4.70 0.66
CA MET A 161 -13.38 5.50 0.87
C MET A 161 -13.07 6.82 1.59
N SER A 162 -12.10 6.83 2.49
CA SER A 162 -11.69 8.07 3.16
C SER A 162 -11.05 9.06 2.21
N LEU A 163 -10.34 8.58 1.17
CA LEU A 163 -9.66 9.42 0.18
C LEU A 163 -10.63 10.20 -0.73
N ALA A 164 -11.92 9.86 -0.72
CA ALA A 164 -12.95 10.69 -1.35
C ALA A 164 -13.27 11.97 -0.57
N LEU A 165 -12.83 12.08 0.70
CA LEU A 165 -13.17 13.17 1.61
C LEU A 165 -11.95 13.92 2.16
N ILE A 166 -10.78 13.27 2.21
CA ILE A 166 -9.56 13.84 2.77
C ILE A 166 -8.48 13.96 1.70
N THR A 167 -7.53 14.85 1.91
CA THR A 167 -6.36 14.99 1.05
C THR A 167 -5.61 13.66 0.97
N PRO A 168 -5.38 13.11 -0.23
CA PRO A 168 -4.71 11.83 -0.40
C PRO A 168 -3.23 11.89 -0.03
N PRO A 169 -2.65 10.78 0.46
CA PRO A 169 -1.26 10.76 0.91
C PRO A 169 -0.21 11.08 -0.17
N GLY A 170 -0.53 10.90 -1.44
CA GLY A 170 0.34 11.33 -2.54
C GLY A 170 0.59 12.84 -2.52
N GLU A 171 -0.41 13.64 -2.16
CA GLU A 171 -0.28 15.09 -2.02
C GLU A 171 0.51 15.48 -0.75
N TRP A 172 0.61 14.60 0.26
CA TRP A 172 1.49 14.83 1.40
C TRP A 172 2.97 14.62 1.07
N GLY A 173 3.25 14.00 -0.09
CA GLY A 173 4.59 13.63 -0.50
C GLY A 173 5.01 12.24 -0.05
N ALA A 174 4.08 11.37 0.31
CA ALA A 174 4.35 9.96 0.60
C ALA A 174 5.02 9.29 -0.62
N ASP A 175 5.87 8.29 -0.37
CA ASP A 175 6.52 7.50 -1.43
C ASP A 175 5.64 6.33 -1.88
N VAL A 176 4.84 5.78 -0.95
CA VAL A 176 3.94 4.65 -1.19
C VAL A 176 2.62 4.85 -0.47
N VAL A 177 1.53 4.50 -1.14
CA VAL A 177 0.20 4.37 -0.54
C VAL A 177 -0.30 2.95 -0.76
N VAL A 178 -0.71 2.29 0.32
CA VAL A 178 -1.21 0.91 0.30
C VAL A 178 -2.57 0.82 0.98
N GLY A 179 -3.29 -0.26 0.74
CA GLY A 179 -4.56 -0.51 1.42
C GLY A 179 -5.33 -1.65 0.77
N SER A 180 -6.62 -1.75 1.07
CA SER A 180 -7.52 -2.75 0.50
C SER A 180 -8.55 -2.10 -0.42
N SER A 181 -8.75 -2.69 -1.59
CA SER A 181 -9.82 -2.30 -2.53
C SER A 181 -11.14 -3.03 -2.29
N GLN A 182 -11.28 -3.77 -1.20
CA GLN A 182 -12.55 -4.42 -0.81
C GLN A 182 -13.70 -3.40 -0.70
N ARG A 183 -13.38 -2.13 -0.43
CA ARG A 183 -14.33 -1.00 -0.41
C ARG A 183 -15.06 -0.77 -1.73
N PHE A 184 -14.56 -1.24 -2.85
CA PHE A 184 -15.23 -1.12 -4.14
C PHE A 184 -16.46 -2.04 -4.28
N GLY A 185 -16.90 -2.67 -3.21
CA GLY A 185 -18.18 -3.35 -3.15
C GLY A 185 -18.10 -4.87 -3.02
N LEU A 186 -16.95 -5.42 -2.67
CA LEU A 186 -16.83 -6.83 -2.35
C LEU A 186 -17.54 -7.13 -1.02
N PRO A 187 -18.33 -8.22 -0.93
CA PRO A 187 -18.98 -8.60 0.31
C PRO A 187 -17.96 -9.08 1.35
N MET A 188 -18.20 -8.76 2.61
CA MET A 188 -17.33 -9.23 3.70
C MET A 188 -17.42 -10.75 3.92
N ALA A 189 -18.60 -11.35 3.68
CA ALA A 189 -18.83 -12.79 3.86
C ALA A 189 -18.14 -13.34 5.15
N PHE A 190 -17.35 -14.40 5.04
CA PHE A 190 -16.51 -14.94 6.14
C PHE A 190 -15.08 -14.41 6.10
N GLY A 191 -14.90 -13.11 5.96
CA GLY A 191 -13.64 -12.44 5.71
C GLY A 191 -13.56 -11.87 4.29
N GLY A 192 -14.25 -12.48 3.35
CA GLY A 192 -14.38 -12.06 1.95
C GLY A 192 -13.09 -12.19 1.14
N PRO A 193 -13.17 -12.02 -0.17
CA PRO A 193 -11.99 -11.86 -0.99
C PRO A 193 -11.32 -10.51 -0.68
N HIS A 194 -10.00 -10.51 -0.65
CA HIS A 194 -9.19 -9.30 -0.50
C HIS A 194 -8.46 -8.98 -1.78
N THR A 195 -8.16 -7.70 -1.98
CA THR A 195 -7.29 -7.20 -3.03
C THR A 195 -6.54 -6.01 -2.45
N GLY A 196 -5.26 -6.20 -2.15
CA GLY A 196 -4.39 -5.12 -1.73
C GLY A 196 -4.02 -4.24 -2.91
N PHE A 197 -4.04 -2.93 -2.75
CA PHE A 197 -3.47 -2.01 -3.71
C PHE A 197 -2.10 -1.49 -3.25
N PHE A 198 -1.30 -1.13 -4.22
CA PHE A 198 0.01 -0.53 -4.02
C PHE A 198 0.19 0.57 -5.05
N ALA A 199 0.32 1.80 -4.59
CA ALA A 199 0.57 2.96 -5.43
C ALA A 199 1.85 3.65 -5.00
N THR A 200 2.64 4.15 -5.95
CA THR A 200 3.96 4.72 -5.67
C THR A 200 4.33 5.79 -6.69
N THR A 201 5.47 6.44 -6.45
CA THR A 201 6.04 7.46 -7.34
C THR A 201 6.82 6.84 -8.50
N ASP A 202 7.07 7.60 -9.56
CA ASP A 202 7.88 7.19 -10.71
C ASP A 202 9.29 6.74 -10.34
N ALA A 203 9.82 7.23 -9.22
CA ALA A 203 11.15 6.86 -8.74
C ALA A 203 11.27 5.36 -8.45
N TYR A 204 10.18 4.70 -8.06
CA TYR A 204 10.15 3.28 -7.70
C TYR A 204 9.56 2.36 -8.77
N LYS A 205 9.35 2.87 -9.99
CA LYS A 205 8.72 2.12 -11.08
C LYS A 205 9.34 0.74 -11.36
N ARG A 206 10.65 0.60 -11.16
CA ARG A 206 11.40 -0.65 -11.44
C ARG A 206 11.48 -1.57 -10.23
N GLU A 207 11.25 -1.05 -9.04
CA GLU A 207 11.31 -1.75 -7.75
C GLU A 207 9.92 -2.13 -7.24
N MET A 208 8.88 -1.57 -7.85
CA MET A 208 7.49 -1.77 -7.46
C MET A 208 7.09 -3.25 -7.52
N PRO A 209 6.51 -3.80 -6.44
CA PRO A 209 6.07 -5.19 -6.41
C PRO A 209 4.81 -5.39 -7.25
N GLY A 210 4.59 -6.65 -7.67
CA GLY A 210 3.41 -7.04 -8.41
C GLY A 210 3.52 -6.78 -9.90
N ARG A 211 2.36 -6.83 -10.58
CA ARG A 211 2.26 -6.64 -12.03
C ARG A 211 1.74 -5.22 -12.32
N ILE A 212 2.33 -4.60 -13.28
CA ILE A 212 1.91 -3.32 -13.86
C ILE A 212 1.26 -3.59 -15.21
#